data_bd6ca09eb41eb3fc1f8fc251cd14970d
#
_entry.id   bd6ca09eb41eb3fc1f8fc251cd14970d
#
_cell.length_a   1.000
_cell.length_b   1.000
_cell.length_c   1.000
_cell.angle_alpha   90.00
_cell.angle_beta   90.00
_cell.angle_gamma   90.00
#
_symmetry.space_group_name_H-M   'P 1'
#
loop_
_entity.id
_entity.type
_entity.pdbx_description
1 polymer ?
#
loop_
_entity_poly.entity_id
_entity_poly.type
_entity_poly.pdbx_seq_one_letter_code
_entity_poly.pdbx_strand_id
1 'polypeptide(L)'
;MDEHFGAALEEFDLDFEDLEEFLGPQLPWVMWGCAFEDFLTQDWEPEGNIVDLYLKRRGERESAQAKAYMAGLRNTHVSLHEVRAASPGDSMVLRDLLTDAIPVTVQEKSASKTLKPGDRIAARVVPVRDHHVISGGLLPFAPAVVDLLMDGLRNVLKARRKKNLHLSPDQLRSIAPLFTAAFLFTHLPEALEPQLPQVTNTDGEDLVFHELRFPVAAGITQAQVAEAIDRLPDLSGDGAKRWVWLAPQKKGRKAVPMEGGTIVGTLELRGKALVLEVNSAERAAR
;
A
#
# COMPACT_ATOMS: atom_id res chain seq x y z
N MET A 1 5.95 -17.11 17.30
CA MET A 1 5.19 -16.90 16.05
C MET A 1 3.79 -16.39 16.38
N ASP A 2 3.05 -17.01 17.26
CA ASP A 2 1.70 -16.57 17.63
C ASP A 2 1.64 -15.13 18.17
N GLU A 3 2.66 -14.69 18.90
CA GLU A 3 2.75 -13.31 19.37
C GLU A 3 2.84 -12.26 18.24
N HIS A 4 3.46 -12.63 17.11
CA HIS A 4 3.65 -11.75 15.95
C HIS A 4 2.45 -11.75 14.99
N PHE A 5 1.81 -12.89 14.80
CA PHE A 5 0.81 -13.07 13.73
C PHE A 5 -0.54 -13.52 14.24
N GLY A 6 -0.59 -14.29 15.36
CA GLY A 6 -1.78 -14.98 15.82
C GLY A 6 -3.02 -14.10 15.91
N ALA A 7 -2.91 -12.92 16.54
CA ALA A 7 -4.05 -12.03 16.69
C ALA A 7 -4.63 -11.51 15.35
N ALA A 8 -3.77 -11.24 14.37
CA ALA A 8 -4.23 -10.80 13.05
C ALA A 8 -4.79 -11.97 12.22
N LEU A 9 -4.14 -13.13 12.26
CA LEU A 9 -4.60 -14.31 11.54
C LEU A 9 -5.95 -14.79 12.07
N GLU A 10 -6.14 -14.79 13.40
CA GLU A 10 -7.43 -15.13 14.03
C GLU A 10 -8.54 -14.15 13.65
N GLU A 11 -8.26 -12.83 13.63
CA GLU A 11 -9.24 -11.79 13.30
C GLU A 11 -9.75 -11.93 11.86
N PHE A 12 -8.87 -12.32 10.93
CA PHE A 12 -9.20 -12.42 9.51
C PHE A 12 -9.52 -13.86 9.06
N ASP A 13 -9.55 -14.83 9.98
CA ASP A 13 -9.79 -16.27 9.71
C ASP A 13 -8.84 -16.81 8.63
N LEU A 14 -7.54 -16.55 8.79
CA LEU A 14 -6.46 -16.91 7.86
C LEU A 14 -5.41 -17.78 8.56
N ASP A 15 -4.76 -18.63 7.78
CA ASP A 15 -3.50 -19.28 8.16
C ASP A 15 -2.28 -18.47 7.64
N PHE A 16 -1.09 -18.74 8.18
CA PHE A 16 0.12 -18.01 7.74
C PHE A 16 0.44 -18.25 6.27
N GLU A 17 0.14 -19.42 5.76
CA GLU A 17 0.31 -19.81 4.36
C GLU A 17 -0.57 -18.99 3.40
N ASP A 18 -1.75 -18.55 3.85
CA ASP A 18 -2.68 -17.75 3.05
C ASP A 18 -2.13 -16.35 2.77
N LEU A 19 -1.22 -15.85 3.64
CA LEU A 19 -0.64 -14.51 3.48
C LEU A 19 0.08 -14.31 2.15
N GLU A 20 0.60 -15.38 1.53
CA GLU A 20 1.26 -15.28 0.22
C GLU A 20 0.26 -14.89 -0.89
N GLU A 21 -0.97 -15.40 -0.81
CA GLU A 21 -2.02 -15.08 -1.78
C GLU A 21 -2.42 -13.59 -1.72
N PHE A 22 -2.57 -13.04 -0.51
CA PHE A 22 -3.07 -11.68 -0.31
C PHE A 22 -1.99 -10.61 -0.33
N LEU A 23 -0.79 -10.91 0.19
CA LEU A 23 0.28 -9.93 0.36
C LEU A 23 1.45 -10.13 -0.62
N GLY A 24 1.35 -11.16 -1.47
CA GLY A 24 2.40 -11.54 -2.40
C GLY A 24 3.54 -12.36 -1.76
N PRO A 25 4.39 -13.01 -2.59
CA PRO A 25 5.30 -14.06 -2.13
C PRO A 25 6.46 -13.55 -1.25
N GLN A 26 6.78 -12.27 -1.26
CA GLN A 26 7.95 -11.76 -0.54
C GLN A 26 7.63 -11.34 0.90
N LEU A 27 6.45 -10.77 1.13
CA LEU A 27 6.11 -10.10 2.37
C LEU A 27 5.98 -11.06 3.57
N PRO A 28 5.36 -12.24 3.43
CA PRO A 28 5.34 -13.25 4.51
C PRO A 28 6.73 -13.63 4.99
N TRP A 29 7.69 -13.79 4.09
CA TRP A 29 9.09 -14.10 4.44
C TRP A 29 9.80 -12.94 5.16
N VAL A 30 9.51 -11.70 4.79
CA VAL A 30 10.03 -10.52 5.51
C VAL A 30 9.50 -10.50 6.95
N MET A 31 8.21 -10.71 7.14
CA MET A 31 7.59 -10.76 8.47
C MET A 31 8.07 -11.96 9.29
N TRP A 32 8.18 -13.12 8.64
CA TRP A 32 8.76 -14.30 9.28
C TRP A 32 10.20 -14.03 9.75
N GLY A 33 11.00 -13.35 8.94
CA GLY A 33 12.35 -12.92 9.29
C GLY A 33 12.38 -12.05 10.55
N CYS A 34 11.47 -11.07 10.67
CA CYS A 34 11.33 -10.23 11.85
C CYS A 34 11.02 -11.08 13.11
N ALA A 35 10.05 -11.97 13.02
CA ALA A 35 9.64 -12.82 14.13
C ALA A 35 10.73 -13.86 14.51
N PHE A 36 11.42 -14.42 13.51
CA PHE A 36 12.51 -15.37 13.74
C PHE A 36 13.70 -14.72 14.44
N GLU A 37 14.09 -13.52 14.05
CA GLU A 37 15.18 -12.80 14.74
C GLU A 37 14.81 -12.38 16.16
N ASP A 38 13.54 -12.02 16.37
CA ASP A 38 13.06 -11.76 17.72
C ASP A 38 13.15 -13.03 18.57
N PHE A 39 12.69 -14.17 18.07
CA PHE A 39 12.84 -15.48 18.72
C PHE A 39 14.32 -15.80 19.04
N LEU A 40 15.24 -15.61 18.09
CA LEU A 40 16.67 -15.91 18.29
C LEU A 40 17.31 -15.06 19.39
N THR A 41 16.82 -13.88 19.62
CA THR A 41 17.38 -12.92 20.56
C THR A 41 16.72 -12.91 21.93
N GLN A 42 15.67 -13.72 22.13
CA GLN A 42 15.05 -13.92 23.43
C GLN A 42 15.94 -14.78 24.37
N ASP A 43 15.79 -14.56 25.66
CA ASP A 43 16.42 -15.39 26.69
C ASP A 43 15.43 -16.48 27.13
N TRP A 44 15.83 -17.74 26.98
CA TRP A 44 15.03 -18.92 27.29
C TRP A 44 15.60 -19.58 28.56
N GLU A 45 14.81 -19.68 29.60
CA GLU A 45 15.23 -20.38 30.79
C GLU A 45 14.97 -21.89 30.68
N PRO A 46 15.91 -22.74 31.13
CA PRO A 46 17.23 -22.45 31.69
C PRO A 46 18.34 -22.33 30.64
N GLU A 47 18.04 -22.49 29.35
CA GLU A 47 19.04 -22.66 28.27
C GLU A 47 19.78 -21.38 27.93
N GLY A 48 19.21 -20.23 28.23
CA GLY A 48 19.75 -18.92 27.86
C GLY A 48 19.42 -18.52 26.41
N ASN A 49 20.20 -17.62 25.84
CA ASN A 49 19.98 -17.10 24.51
C ASN A 49 20.53 -18.01 23.41
N ILE A 50 19.77 -18.20 22.35
CA ILE A 50 20.11 -19.12 21.24
C ILE A 50 21.37 -18.63 20.49
N VAL A 51 21.52 -17.32 20.27
CA VAL A 51 22.69 -16.75 19.61
C VAL A 51 23.95 -17.00 20.45
N ASP A 52 23.87 -16.79 21.77
CA ASP A 52 24.99 -17.04 22.68
C ASP A 52 25.37 -18.52 22.70
N LEU A 53 24.37 -19.41 22.75
CA LEU A 53 24.59 -20.86 22.70
C LEU A 53 25.24 -21.31 21.38
N TYR A 54 24.77 -20.74 20.25
CA TYR A 54 25.35 -21.03 18.94
C TYR A 54 26.81 -20.57 18.87
N LEU A 55 27.09 -19.32 19.26
CA LEU A 55 28.45 -18.78 19.27
C LEU A 55 29.38 -19.59 20.17
N LYS A 56 28.90 -20.03 21.33
CA LYS A 56 29.68 -20.89 22.24
C LYS A 56 30.02 -22.25 21.63
N ARG A 57 29.07 -22.87 20.91
CA ARG A 57 29.22 -24.24 20.38
C ARG A 57 29.91 -24.28 19.03
N ARG A 58 29.68 -23.29 18.17
CA ARG A 58 30.10 -23.30 16.76
C ARG A 58 30.80 -22.03 16.30
N GLY A 59 30.89 -21.03 17.15
CA GLY A 59 31.46 -19.73 16.78
C GLY A 59 32.91 -19.79 16.27
N GLU A 60 33.69 -20.81 16.66
CA GLU A 60 35.07 -21.00 16.13
C GLU A 60 35.10 -21.26 14.61
N ARG A 61 34.00 -21.80 14.04
CA ARG A 61 33.88 -22.07 12.61
C ARG A 61 33.34 -20.87 11.81
N GLU A 62 32.85 -19.86 12.53
CA GLU A 62 32.25 -18.68 11.90
C GLU A 62 33.34 -17.63 11.54
N SER A 63 33.05 -16.90 10.43
CA SER A 63 33.86 -15.76 10.06
C SER A 63 33.80 -14.65 11.12
N ALA A 64 34.84 -13.81 11.17
CA ALA A 64 34.81 -12.69 12.09
C ALA A 64 33.67 -11.68 11.81
N GLN A 65 33.20 -11.61 10.58
CA GLN A 65 32.03 -10.78 10.22
C GLN A 65 30.74 -11.41 10.73
N ALA A 66 30.52 -12.73 10.54
CA ALA A 66 29.37 -13.43 11.04
C ALA A 66 29.26 -13.34 12.57
N LYS A 67 30.39 -13.52 13.29
CA LYS A 67 30.43 -13.32 14.75
C LYS A 67 30.06 -11.90 15.17
N ALA A 68 30.56 -10.90 14.47
CA ALA A 68 30.22 -9.51 14.75
C ALA A 68 28.73 -9.22 14.52
N TYR A 69 28.18 -9.75 13.43
CA TYR A 69 26.75 -9.65 13.14
C TYR A 69 25.89 -10.31 14.23
N MET A 70 26.19 -11.55 14.60
CA MET A 70 25.43 -12.28 15.63
C MET A 70 25.52 -11.58 16.99
N ALA A 71 26.70 -11.06 17.37
CA ALA A 71 26.86 -10.29 18.60
C ALA A 71 26.07 -8.97 18.57
N GLY A 72 26.03 -8.31 17.42
CA GLY A 72 25.18 -7.12 17.21
C GLY A 72 23.70 -7.45 17.28
N LEU A 73 23.29 -8.51 16.60
CA LEU A 73 21.90 -9.00 16.59
C LEU A 73 21.39 -9.28 18.01
N ARG A 74 22.19 -9.98 18.83
CA ARG A 74 21.88 -10.34 20.21
C ARG A 74 21.51 -9.13 21.08
N ASN A 75 22.11 -7.96 20.80
CA ASN A 75 21.99 -6.76 21.61
C ASN A 75 21.09 -5.67 20.99
N THR A 76 20.37 -5.99 19.93
CA THR A 76 19.48 -5.06 19.25
C THR A 76 18.04 -5.55 19.21
N HIS A 77 17.09 -4.66 19.00
CA HIS A 77 15.66 -4.94 18.95
C HIS A 77 15.04 -4.21 17.75
N VAL A 78 13.87 -4.68 17.32
CA VAL A 78 13.06 -3.95 16.36
C VAL A 78 12.63 -2.62 17.00
N SER A 79 12.77 -1.53 16.24
CA SER A 79 12.31 -0.20 16.65
C SER A 79 11.67 0.53 15.47
N LEU A 80 10.96 1.61 15.76
CA LEU A 80 10.38 2.49 14.75
C LEU A 80 11.39 3.58 14.38
N HIS A 81 11.74 3.66 13.10
CA HIS A 81 12.72 4.62 12.59
C HIS A 81 12.10 5.62 11.61
N GLU A 82 12.65 6.82 11.60
CA GLU A 82 12.45 7.82 10.56
C GLU A 82 13.62 7.81 9.61
N VAL A 83 13.37 7.73 8.31
CA VAL A 83 14.37 7.96 7.28
C VAL A 83 14.69 9.46 7.23
N ARG A 84 15.93 9.85 7.56
CA ARG A 84 16.38 11.26 7.54
C ARG A 84 17.04 11.62 6.23
N ALA A 85 17.70 10.66 5.61
CA ALA A 85 18.33 10.77 4.29
C ALA A 85 18.41 9.40 3.64
N ALA A 86 18.42 9.35 2.32
CA ALA A 86 18.66 8.13 1.55
C ALA A 86 19.59 8.43 0.38
N SER A 87 20.60 7.55 0.20
CA SER A 87 21.50 7.50 -0.94
C SER A 87 21.09 6.26 -1.76
N PRO A 88 20.36 6.41 -2.88
CA PRO A 88 19.78 5.28 -3.59
C PRO A 88 20.80 4.23 -4.01
N GLY A 89 20.55 2.98 -3.64
CA GLY A 89 21.42 1.82 -3.94
C GLY A 89 22.63 1.67 -3.04
N ASP A 90 22.74 2.48 -1.97
CA ASP A 90 23.90 2.49 -1.06
C ASP A 90 23.48 2.45 0.41
N SER A 91 22.89 3.52 0.93
CA SER A 91 22.69 3.68 2.36
C SER A 91 21.53 4.60 2.72
N MET A 92 21.11 4.56 3.99
CA MET A 92 20.12 5.46 4.58
C MET A 92 20.58 5.94 5.94
N VAL A 93 20.17 7.17 6.32
CA VAL A 93 20.31 7.67 7.68
C VAL A 93 19.00 7.47 8.41
N LEU A 94 19.00 6.70 9.47
CA LEU A 94 17.85 6.36 10.28
C LEU A 94 17.92 7.03 11.65
N ARG A 95 16.83 7.65 12.09
CA ARG A 95 16.61 8.15 13.44
C ARG A 95 15.61 7.25 14.14
N ASP A 96 15.98 6.67 15.25
CA ASP A 96 15.07 5.92 16.12
C ASP A 96 14.08 6.90 16.77
N LEU A 97 12.79 6.56 16.73
CA LEU A 97 11.69 7.36 17.28
C LEU A 97 11.26 6.91 18.69
N LEU A 98 11.75 5.76 19.14
CA LEU A 98 11.40 5.17 20.43
C LEU A 98 12.54 5.22 21.44
N THR A 99 13.73 5.65 21.01
CA THR A 99 14.91 5.79 21.89
C THR A 99 15.56 7.17 21.72
N ASP A 100 16.52 7.48 22.58
CA ASP A 100 17.36 8.68 22.47
C ASP A 100 18.63 8.44 21.64
N ALA A 101 18.69 7.35 20.87
CA ALA A 101 19.85 7.04 20.06
C ALA A 101 20.10 8.12 18.99
N ILE A 102 21.36 8.44 18.77
CA ILE A 102 21.76 9.34 17.68
C ILE A 102 21.42 8.68 16.34
N PRO A 103 21.09 9.47 15.29
CA PRO A 103 20.86 8.93 13.96
C PRO A 103 22.09 8.16 13.46
N VAL A 104 21.85 7.01 12.84
CA VAL A 104 22.89 6.13 12.32
C VAL A 104 22.76 5.95 10.82
N THR A 105 23.89 5.79 10.13
CA THR A 105 23.91 5.40 8.71
C THR A 105 23.89 3.89 8.62
N VAL A 106 22.90 3.35 7.90
CA VAL A 106 22.78 1.91 7.61
C VAL A 106 23.11 1.62 6.15
N GLN A 107 23.84 0.56 5.90
CA GLN A 107 24.10 0.05 4.56
C GLN A 107 22.88 -0.76 4.09
N GLU A 108 22.11 -0.20 3.15
CA GLU A 108 20.90 -0.82 2.62
C GLU A 108 20.70 -0.43 1.16
N LYS A 109 20.81 -1.42 0.26
CA LYS A 109 20.80 -1.18 -1.20
C LYS A 109 19.41 -1.14 -1.81
N SER A 110 18.52 -1.98 -1.33
CA SER A 110 17.19 -2.16 -1.95
C SER A 110 16.23 -1.07 -1.50
N ALA A 111 16.00 -0.97 -0.21
CA ALA A 111 15.06 -0.02 0.38
C ALA A 111 15.49 1.44 0.16
N SER A 112 16.79 1.73 0.11
CA SER A 112 17.30 3.08 -0.17
C SER A 112 16.91 3.64 -1.54
N LYS A 113 16.49 2.78 -2.51
CA LYS A 113 16.01 3.21 -3.83
C LYS A 113 14.57 3.72 -3.81
N THR A 114 13.78 3.28 -2.86
CA THR A 114 12.34 3.56 -2.78
C THR A 114 11.96 4.46 -1.62
N LEU A 115 12.61 4.31 -0.47
CA LEU A 115 12.34 5.10 0.72
C LEU A 115 12.90 6.53 0.61
N LYS A 116 12.17 7.47 1.17
CA LYS A 116 12.44 8.91 1.10
C LYS A 116 12.57 9.51 2.51
N PRO A 117 13.25 10.67 2.66
CA PRO A 117 13.24 11.40 3.91
C PRO A 117 11.81 11.68 4.38
N GLY A 118 11.54 11.35 5.63
CA GLY A 118 10.21 11.43 6.24
C GLY A 118 9.48 10.10 6.35
N ASP A 119 9.85 9.09 5.56
CA ASP A 119 9.24 7.76 5.68
C ASP A 119 9.49 7.14 7.05
N ARG A 120 8.57 6.29 7.48
CA ARG A 120 8.63 5.57 8.76
C ARG A 120 8.71 4.07 8.48
N ILE A 121 9.62 3.42 9.18
CA ILE A 121 9.84 1.97 9.03
C ILE A 121 10.03 1.33 10.41
N ALA A 122 9.47 0.15 10.61
CA ALA A 122 9.94 -0.73 11.68
C ALA A 122 11.08 -1.59 11.13
N ALA A 123 12.19 -1.62 11.84
CA ALA A 123 13.38 -2.39 11.44
C ALA A 123 14.27 -2.65 12.66
N ARG A 124 15.07 -3.72 12.57
CA ARG A 124 16.17 -3.98 13.50
C ARG A 124 17.46 -3.47 12.88
N VAL A 125 18.09 -2.52 13.51
CA VAL A 125 19.39 -1.95 13.07
C VAL A 125 20.51 -2.60 13.84
N VAL A 126 21.36 -3.37 13.15
CA VAL A 126 22.41 -4.18 13.75
C VAL A 126 23.78 -3.54 13.47
N PRO A 127 24.57 -3.22 14.50
CA PRO A 127 25.96 -2.80 14.33
C PRO A 127 26.83 -4.01 13.95
N VAL A 128 27.59 -3.87 12.87
CA VAL A 128 28.54 -4.89 12.39
C VAL A 128 29.88 -4.25 12.18
N ARG A 129 30.75 -4.32 13.17
CA ARG A 129 32.09 -3.65 13.21
C ARG A 129 31.94 -2.14 13.08
N ASP A 130 32.26 -1.58 11.91
CA ASP A 130 32.35 -0.15 11.59
C ASP A 130 31.13 0.40 10.87
N HIS A 131 30.11 -0.45 10.61
CA HIS A 131 28.88 -0.05 9.92
C HIS A 131 27.63 -0.67 10.56
N HIS A 132 26.47 -0.22 10.12
CA HIS A 132 25.17 -0.76 10.53
C HIS A 132 24.46 -1.35 9.33
N VAL A 133 23.67 -2.39 9.55
CA VAL A 133 22.81 -3.03 8.55
C VAL A 133 21.39 -3.18 9.11
N ILE A 134 20.41 -3.28 8.22
CA ILE A 134 19.07 -3.74 8.58
C ILE A 134 19.07 -5.26 8.56
N SER A 135 18.49 -5.86 9.58
CA SER A 135 18.43 -7.31 9.78
C SER A 135 16.96 -7.79 9.75
N GLY A 136 16.74 -9.04 9.33
CA GLY A 136 15.45 -9.71 9.27
C GLY A 136 14.54 -9.17 8.20
N GLY A 137 13.95 -8.05 8.47
CA GLY A 137 13.02 -7.40 7.57
C GLY A 137 12.83 -5.94 7.87
N LEU A 138 12.21 -5.25 6.92
CA LEU A 138 11.85 -3.85 7.03
C LEU A 138 10.36 -3.73 6.70
N LEU A 139 9.59 -3.13 7.62
CA LEU A 139 8.15 -2.91 7.47
C LEU A 139 7.88 -1.40 7.35
N PRO A 140 7.47 -0.90 6.18
CA PRO A 140 7.11 0.49 6.01
C PRO A 140 5.72 0.77 6.58
N PHE A 141 5.55 1.95 7.18
CA PHE A 141 4.27 2.40 7.73
C PHE A 141 3.85 3.74 7.16
N ALA A 142 2.59 3.82 6.72
CA ALA A 142 1.98 5.08 6.37
C ALA A 142 1.85 6.01 7.59
N PRO A 143 1.92 7.34 7.43
CA PRO A 143 1.86 8.28 8.56
C PRO A 143 0.68 8.09 9.50
N ALA A 144 -0.52 7.84 8.97
CA ALA A 144 -1.72 7.60 9.77
C ALA A 144 -1.62 6.34 10.65
N VAL A 145 -0.96 5.28 10.15
CA VAL A 145 -0.72 4.04 10.91
C VAL A 145 0.30 4.27 12.01
N VAL A 146 1.34 5.07 11.74
CA VAL A 146 2.34 5.45 12.76
C VAL A 146 1.68 6.17 13.93
N ASP A 147 0.74 7.07 13.69
CA ASP A 147 0.04 7.79 14.76
C ASP A 147 -0.78 6.81 15.62
N LEU A 148 -1.50 5.88 15.01
CA LEU A 148 -2.25 4.83 15.71
C LEU A 148 -1.33 3.91 16.52
N LEU A 149 -0.22 3.47 15.92
CA LEU A 149 0.80 2.64 16.56
C LEU A 149 1.39 3.36 17.78
N MET A 150 1.77 4.63 17.62
CA MET A 150 2.34 5.44 18.72
C MET A 150 1.33 5.67 19.85
N ASP A 151 0.06 5.84 19.54
CA ASP A 151 -0.99 5.94 20.57
C ASP A 151 -1.24 4.59 21.26
N GLY A 152 -1.23 3.49 20.52
CA GLY A 152 -1.28 2.13 21.06
C GLY A 152 -0.13 1.84 22.02
N LEU A 153 1.10 2.13 21.60
CA LEU A 153 2.30 1.97 22.43
C LEU A 153 2.23 2.80 23.74
N ARG A 154 1.76 4.06 23.66
CA ARG A 154 1.57 4.88 24.86
C ARG A 154 0.55 4.28 25.81
N ASN A 155 -0.54 3.72 25.28
CA ASN A 155 -1.58 3.09 26.09
C ASN A 155 -1.05 1.82 26.79
N VAL A 156 -0.38 0.92 26.07
CA VAL A 156 0.23 -0.29 26.63
C VAL A 156 1.26 0.04 27.71
N LEU A 157 2.11 1.03 27.43
CA LEU A 157 3.18 1.45 28.35
C LEU A 157 2.71 2.44 29.43
N LYS A 158 1.42 2.80 29.47
CA LYS A 158 0.83 3.80 30.38
C LYS A 158 1.59 5.14 30.36
N ALA A 159 2.14 5.50 29.19
CA ALA A 159 2.93 6.71 29.03
C ALA A 159 2.04 7.94 28.78
N ARG A 160 2.45 9.11 29.31
CA ARG A 160 1.70 10.37 29.09
C ARG A 160 1.78 10.81 27.62
N ARG A 161 0.64 11.20 27.03
CA ARG A 161 0.46 11.55 25.61
C ARG A 161 1.42 12.63 25.08
N LYS A 162 1.90 13.54 25.91
CA LYS A 162 2.79 14.66 25.52
C LYS A 162 4.29 14.36 25.63
N LYS A 163 4.67 13.18 26.07
CA LYS A 163 6.08 12.82 26.27
C LYS A 163 6.55 11.96 25.11
N ASN A 164 7.75 12.26 24.57
CA ASN A 164 8.42 11.32 23.66
C ASN A 164 8.54 9.98 24.37
N LEU A 165 8.32 8.90 23.62
CA LEU A 165 8.57 7.57 24.14
C LEU A 165 10.09 7.37 24.18
N HIS A 166 10.60 6.94 25.32
CA HIS A 166 12.01 6.57 25.52
C HIS A 166 11.98 5.17 26.12
N LEU A 167 12.14 4.18 25.29
CA LEU A 167 11.97 2.78 25.66
C LEU A 167 13.32 2.17 26.01
N SER A 168 13.31 1.35 27.07
CA SER A 168 14.43 0.48 27.42
C SER A 168 14.54 -0.71 26.42
N PRO A 169 15.67 -1.38 26.35
CA PRO A 169 15.82 -2.61 25.55
C PRO A 169 14.74 -3.66 25.86
N ASP A 170 14.40 -3.86 27.14
CA ASP A 170 13.36 -4.82 27.54
C ASP A 170 11.96 -4.40 27.07
N GLN A 171 11.66 -3.10 27.09
CA GLN A 171 10.42 -2.58 26.55
C GLN A 171 10.36 -2.73 25.03
N LEU A 172 11.46 -2.45 24.32
CA LEU A 172 11.52 -2.67 22.86
C LEU A 172 11.30 -4.16 22.53
N ARG A 173 11.90 -5.07 23.30
CA ARG A 173 11.69 -6.51 23.13
C ARG A 173 10.23 -6.88 23.31
N SER A 174 9.57 -6.37 24.37
CA SER A 174 8.17 -6.70 24.67
C SER A 174 7.17 -6.18 23.63
N ILE A 175 7.52 -5.15 22.85
CA ILE A 175 6.65 -4.57 21.83
C ILE A 175 7.00 -5.01 20.41
N ALA A 176 8.06 -5.78 20.20
CA ALA A 176 8.47 -6.21 18.86
C ALA A 176 7.33 -6.88 18.06
N PRO A 177 6.51 -7.78 18.66
CA PRO A 177 5.37 -8.37 17.96
C PRO A 177 4.31 -7.36 17.49
N LEU A 178 4.19 -6.21 18.14
CA LEU A 178 3.19 -5.21 17.76
C LEU A 178 3.46 -4.60 16.37
N PHE A 179 4.70 -4.57 15.91
CA PHE A 179 5.03 -4.04 14.59
C PHE A 179 4.53 -4.97 13.47
N THR A 180 4.74 -6.26 13.59
CA THR A 180 4.23 -7.23 12.61
C THR A 180 2.72 -7.34 12.66
N ALA A 181 2.11 -7.37 13.84
CA ALA A 181 0.67 -7.37 14.00
C ALA A 181 0.04 -6.10 13.41
N ALA A 182 0.55 -4.90 13.75
CA ALA A 182 0.06 -3.64 13.20
C ALA A 182 0.19 -3.57 11.67
N PHE A 183 1.26 -4.14 11.12
CA PHE A 183 1.44 -4.24 9.67
C PHE A 183 0.35 -5.09 9.02
N LEU A 184 0.05 -6.28 9.58
CA LEU A 184 -1.02 -7.14 9.10
C LEU A 184 -2.40 -6.49 9.22
N PHE A 185 -2.74 -5.93 10.38
CA PHE A 185 -4.01 -5.22 10.59
C PHE A 185 -4.22 -4.04 9.65
N THR A 186 -3.14 -3.50 9.09
CA THR A 186 -3.23 -2.40 8.11
C THR A 186 -3.40 -2.91 6.69
N HIS A 187 -2.70 -3.97 6.31
CA HIS A 187 -2.60 -4.39 4.90
C HIS A 187 -3.61 -5.49 4.53
N LEU A 188 -4.00 -6.36 5.48
CA LEU A 188 -4.96 -7.41 5.20
C LEU A 188 -6.35 -6.89 4.82
N PRO A 189 -6.94 -5.88 5.48
CA PRO A 189 -8.24 -5.34 5.06
C PRO A 189 -8.22 -4.82 3.61
N GLU A 190 -7.13 -4.15 3.21
CA GLU A 190 -6.98 -3.64 1.84
C GLU A 190 -6.81 -4.77 0.82
N ALA A 191 -6.16 -5.87 1.21
CA ALA A 191 -5.92 -7.01 0.34
C ALA A 191 -7.13 -7.93 0.22
N LEU A 192 -7.88 -8.12 1.32
CA LEU A 192 -9.09 -8.95 1.37
C LEU A 192 -10.31 -8.28 0.71
N GLU A 193 -10.40 -6.95 0.81
CA GLU A 193 -11.45 -6.15 0.18
C GLU A 193 -10.79 -5.14 -0.79
N PRO A 194 -10.27 -5.60 -1.92
CA PRO A 194 -9.62 -4.70 -2.86
C PRO A 194 -10.62 -3.65 -3.33
N GLN A 195 -10.35 -2.39 -3.07
CA GLN A 195 -11.15 -1.28 -3.60
C GLN A 195 -11.09 -1.36 -5.12
N LEU A 196 -12.23 -1.63 -5.75
CA LEU A 196 -12.32 -1.57 -7.19
C LEU A 196 -11.88 -0.17 -7.63
N PRO A 197 -10.98 -0.05 -8.60
CA PRO A 197 -10.57 1.25 -9.07
C PRO A 197 -11.80 2.03 -9.53
N GLN A 198 -11.96 3.25 -9.06
CA GLN A 198 -13.03 4.13 -9.51
C GLN A 198 -12.81 4.39 -11.01
N VAL A 199 -13.63 3.74 -11.84
CA VAL A 199 -13.52 3.86 -13.30
C VAL A 199 -14.26 5.13 -13.70
N THR A 200 -13.51 6.08 -14.23
CA THR A 200 -14.07 7.33 -14.77
C THR A 200 -14.06 7.31 -16.29
N ASN A 201 -15.00 8.07 -16.90
CA ASN A 201 -15.00 8.30 -18.34
C ASN A 201 -13.87 9.28 -18.75
N THR A 202 -13.79 9.59 -20.03
CA THR A 202 -12.77 10.51 -20.58
C THR A 202 -12.87 11.97 -20.08
N ASP A 203 -13.98 12.34 -19.47
CA ASP A 203 -14.19 13.65 -18.86
C ASP A 203 -13.83 13.66 -17.36
N GLY A 204 -13.53 12.50 -16.77
CA GLY A 204 -13.23 12.30 -15.35
C GLY A 204 -14.50 12.16 -14.49
N GLU A 205 -15.63 11.88 -15.10
CA GLU A 205 -16.91 11.66 -14.44
C GLU A 205 -17.07 10.15 -14.12
N ASP A 206 -17.80 9.81 -13.06
CA ASP A 206 -18.04 8.42 -12.67
C ASP A 206 -18.73 7.63 -13.80
N LEU A 207 -18.21 6.41 -14.06
CA LEU A 207 -18.72 5.57 -15.14
C LEU A 207 -20.03 4.89 -14.71
N VAL A 208 -21.15 5.53 -15.05
CA VAL A 208 -22.49 5.02 -14.78
C VAL A 208 -23.31 5.05 -16.09
N PHE A 209 -23.78 3.89 -16.54
CA PHE A 209 -24.54 3.80 -17.79
C PHE A 209 -25.98 4.25 -17.58
N HIS A 210 -26.43 5.19 -18.40
CA HIS A 210 -27.80 5.71 -18.42
C HIS A 210 -28.45 5.47 -19.79
N GLU A 211 -29.69 5.00 -19.78
CA GLU A 211 -30.56 4.95 -20.94
C GLU A 211 -31.70 5.94 -20.74
N LEU A 212 -31.79 6.96 -21.58
CA LEU A 212 -32.84 7.94 -21.56
C LEU A 212 -33.76 7.71 -22.78
N ARG A 213 -35.09 7.70 -22.55
CA ARG A 213 -36.09 7.47 -23.58
C ARG A 213 -36.97 8.70 -23.77
N PHE A 214 -36.98 9.21 -24.99
CA PHE A 214 -37.81 10.36 -25.41
C PHE A 214 -38.86 9.87 -26.36
N PRO A 215 -40.16 9.87 -25.99
CA PRO A 215 -41.25 9.47 -26.89
C PRO A 215 -41.37 10.45 -28.02
N VAL A 216 -41.51 9.95 -29.25
CA VAL A 216 -41.79 10.78 -30.43
C VAL A 216 -43.24 11.26 -30.37
N ALA A 217 -43.44 12.56 -30.51
CA ALA A 217 -44.77 13.19 -30.42
C ALA A 217 -45.74 12.68 -31.52
N ALA A 218 -47.02 12.65 -31.19
CA ALA A 218 -48.06 12.23 -32.15
C ALA A 218 -48.05 13.10 -33.42
N GLY A 219 -48.03 12.46 -34.57
CA GLY A 219 -48.03 13.14 -35.88
C GLY A 219 -46.61 13.36 -36.45
N ILE A 220 -45.54 13.11 -35.67
CA ILE A 220 -44.15 13.17 -36.15
C ILE A 220 -43.70 11.79 -36.61
N THR A 221 -43.13 11.72 -37.81
CA THR A 221 -42.59 10.47 -38.37
C THR A 221 -41.14 10.26 -37.95
N GLN A 222 -40.67 9.02 -37.93
CA GLN A 222 -39.28 8.69 -37.66
C GLN A 222 -38.31 9.35 -38.65
N ALA A 223 -38.75 9.53 -39.92
CA ALA A 223 -37.94 10.21 -40.95
C ALA A 223 -37.72 11.68 -40.61
N GLN A 224 -38.74 12.37 -40.09
CA GLN A 224 -38.61 13.76 -39.64
C GLN A 224 -37.68 13.90 -38.41
N VAL A 225 -37.72 12.93 -37.49
CA VAL A 225 -36.80 12.90 -36.36
C VAL A 225 -35.36 12.65 -36.83
N ALA A 226 -35.14 11.67 -37.71
CA ALA A 226 -33.85 11.38 -38.27
C ALA A 226 -33.23 12.60 -38.99
N GLU A 227 -34.04 13.25 -39.86
CA GLU A 227 -33.59 14.46 -40.58
C GLU A 227 -33.23 15.61 -39.63
N ALA A 228 -33.95 15.75 -38.52
CA ALA A 228 -33.62 16.77 -37.51
C ALA A 228 -32.30 16.45 -36.77
N ILE A 229 -32.05 15.18 -36.46
CA ILE A 229 -30.83 14.73 -35.80
C ILE A 229 -29.62 14.86 -36.72
N ASP A 230 -29.77 14.49 -38.02
CA ASP A 230 -28.70 14.60 -39.03
C ASP A 230 -28.17 16.04 -39.25
N ARG A 231 -28.96 17.04 -38.82
CA ARG A 231 -28.55 18.46 -38.88
C ARG A 231 -27.69 18.92 -37.67
N LEU A 232 -27.60 18.07 -36.63
CA LEU A 232 -26.82 18.42 -35.43
C LEU A 232 -25.32 18.16 -35.65
N PRO A 233 -24.47 19.14 -35.41
CA PRO A 233 -23.04 19.04 -35.80
C PRO A 233 -22.24 18.06 -35.00
N ASP A 234 -22.67 17.71 -33.77
CA ASP A 234 -21.97 16.83 -32.85
C ASP A 234 -22.42 15.37 -32.94
N LEU A 235 -23.33 15.08 -33.88
CA LEU A 235 -23.89 13.74 -34.13
C LEU A 235 -23.48 13.22 -35.49
N SER A 236 -23.03 11.98 -35.55
CA SER A 236 -22.67 11.29 -36.79
C SER A 236 -23.55 10.05 -36.97
N GLY A 237 -24.39 10.02 -38.00
CA GLY A 237 -25.29 8.92 -38.30
C GLY A 237 -24.63 7.83 -39.14
N ASP A 238 -25.02 6.56 -38.92
CA ASP A 238 -24.60 5.41 -39.70
C ASP A 238 -25.59 5.03 -40.82
N GLY A 239 -26.65 5.85 -41.02
CA GLY A 239 -27.72 5.59 -41.94
C GLY A 239 -28.74 4.54 -41.48
N ALA A 240 -28.57 3.89 -40.35
CA ALA A 240 -29.43 2.83 -39.80
C ALA A 240 -30.27 3.29 -38.61
N LYS A 241 -30.64 4.57 -38.54
CA LYS A 241 -31.40 5.20 -37.42
C LYS A 241 -30.64 5.20 -36.10
N ARG A 242 -29.30 5.18 -36.17
CA ARG A 242 -28.38 5.26 -35.06
C ARG A 242 -27.37 6.37 -35.31
N TRP A 243 -27.04 7.14 -34.27
CA TRP A 243 -26.10 8.23 -34.29
C TRP A 243 -25.13 8.08 -33.13
N VAL A 244 -23.89 8.47 -33.38
CA VAL A 244 -22.84 8.57 -32.37
C VAL A 244 -22.68 10.02 -31.97
N TRP A 245 -22.78 10.32 -30.68
CA TRP A 245 -22.53 11.64 -30.14
C TRP A 245 -21.05 11.78 -29.84
N LEU A 246 -20.40 12.74 -30.48
CA LEU A 246 -18.97 13.02 -30.40
C LEU A 246 -18.70 14.21 -29.49
N ALA A 247 -17.67 14.10 -28.64
CA ALA A 247 -17.21 15.24 -27.85
C ALA A 247 -16.68 16.36 -28.76
N PRO A 248 -16.99 17.64 -28.48
CA PRO A 248 -16.41 18.75 -29.22
C PRO A 248 -14.88 18.73 -29.03
N GLN A 249 -14.14 18.88 -30.12
CA GLN A 249 -12.67 18.90 -30.08
C GLN A 249 -12.16 20.11 -29.29
N LYS A 250 -11.70 19.91 -28.05
CA LYS A 250 -11.03 20.95 -27.26
C LYS A 250 -9.61 21.20 -27.82
N LYS A 251 -9.38 22.33 -28.43
CA LYS A 251 -8.03 22.80 -28.83
C LYS A 251 -7.17 22.92 -27.56
N GLY A 252 -6.12 22.13 -27.42
CA GLY A 252 -5.07 22.37 -26.40
C GLY A 252 -4.69 21.23 -25.46
N ARG A 253 -5.33 20.07 -25.45
CA ARG A 253 -4.81 18.88 -24.75
C ARG A 253 -4.11 17.95 -25.74
N LYS A 254 -2.91 17.45 -25.37
CA LYS A 254 -2.25 16.31 -26.03
C LYS A 254 -3.08 15.05 -25.75
N ALA A 255 -4.25 14.93 -26.39
CA ALA A 255 -4.97 13.69 -26.46
C ALA A 255 -4.25 12.79 -27.44
N VAL A 256 -4.08 11.51 -27.11
CA VAL A 256 -3.69 10.48 -28.08
C VAL A 256 -4.75 10.55 -29.19
N PRO A 257 -4.39 10.77 -30.48
CA PRO A 257 -5.36 10.84 -31.55
C PRO A 257 -5.99 9.46 -31.72
N MET A 258 -7.20 9.28 -31.20
CA MET A 258 -8.07 8.22 -31.70
C MET A 258 -8.71 8.75 -33.00
N GLU A 259 -8.43 8.10 -34.11
CA GLU A 259 -9.14 8.38 -35.35
C GLU A 259 -10.65 8.23 -35.10
N GLY A 260 -11.41 9.32 -35.22
CA GLY A 260 -12.87 9.32 -35.03
C GLY A 260 -13.43 10.14 -33.87
N GLY A 261 -12.61 10.73 -32.99
CA GLY A 261 -13.08 11.52 -31.84
C GLY A 261 -13.51 10.68 -30.64
N THR A 262 -13.78 11.34 -29.49
CA THR A 262 -14.29 10.68 -28.28
C THR A 262 -15.79 10.54 -28.34
N ILE A 263 -16.29 9.30 -28.28
CA ILE A 263 -17.73 9.00 -28.19
C ILE A 263 -18.20 9.30 -26.77
N VAL A 264 -19.19 10.19 -26.65
CA VAL A 264 -19.81 10.56 -25.36
C VAL A 264 -21.17 9.91 -25.14
N GLY A 265 -21.80 9.44 -26.21
CA GLY A 265 -23.07 8.72 -26.16
C GLY A 265 -23.52 8.18 -27.51
N THR A 266 -24.59 7.41 -27.53
CA THR A 266 -25.24 6.92 -28.74
C THR A 266 -26.72 7.22 -28.70
N LEU A 267 -27.32 7.64 -29.83
CA LEU A 267 -28.74 7.84 -30.03
C LEU A 267 -29.27 6.79 -30.99
N GLU A 268 -30.42 6.26 -30.72
CA GLU A 268 -31.09 5.30 -31.59
C GLU A 268 -32.60 5.51 -31.63
N LEU A 269 -33.22 5.42 -32.83
CA LEU A 269 -34.66 5.42 -32.99
C LEU A 269 -35.20 3.99 -32.84
N ARG A 270 -35.73 3.68 -31.64
CA ARG A 270 -36.35 2.39 -31.29
C ARG A 270 -37.87 2.52 -31.25
N GLY A 271 -38.54 2.06 -32.28
CA GLY A 271 -40.01 2.13 -32.38
C GLY A 271 -40.54 3.59 -32.41
N LYS A 272 -41.31 4.00 -31.39
CA LYS A 272 -41.84 5.36 -31.23
C LYS A 272 -41.05 6.19 -30.21
N ALA A 273 -39.78 5.87 -29.97
CA ALA A 273 -38.92 6.62 -29.03
C ALA A 273 -37.54 6.83 -29.62
N LEU A 274 -36.93 7.97 -29.28
CA LEU A 274 -35.52 8.20 -29.39
C LEU A 274 -34.88 7.75 -28.06
N VAL A 275 -33.86 6.89 -28.14
CA VAL A 275 -33.15 6.35 -26.99
C VAL A 275 -31.73 6.93 -27.01
N LEU A 276 -31.32 7.56 -25.91
CA LEU A 276 -29.96 8.06 -25.69
C LEU A 276 -29.31 7.19 -24.64
N GLU A 277 -28.15 6.61 -24.98
CA GLU A 277 -27.30 5.88 -24.08
C GLU A 277 -26.01 6.68 -23.82
N VAL A 278 -25.70 6.95 -22.55
CA VAL A 278 -24.49 7.67 -22.10
C VAL A 278 -23.89 6.93 -20.89
N ASN A 279 -22.64 7.26 -20.55
CA ASN A 279 -21.89 6.55 -19.51
C ASN A 279 -21.54 7.44 -18.29
N SER A 280 -22.31 8.53 -18.07
CA SER A 280 -22.26 9.30 -16.82
C SER A 280 -23.59 10.05 -16.60
N ALA A 281 -23.85 10.41 -15.36
CA ALA A 281 -25.00 11.23 -14.99
C ALA A 281 -24.92 12.64 -15.58
N GLU A 282 -23.71 13.20 -15.64
CA GLU A 282 -23.47 14.53 -16.20
C GLU A 282 -23.73 14.56 -17.71
N ARG A 283 -23.39 13.50 -18.44
CA ARG A 283 -23.72 13.37 -19.86
C ARG A 283 -25.21 13.15 -20.10
N ALA A 284 -25.89 12.45 -19.17
CA ALA A 284 -27.33 12.28 -19.22
C ALA A 284 -28.10 13.60 -19.00
N ALA A 285 -27.52 14.54 -18.28
CA ALA A 285 -28.11 15.84 -17.98
C ALA A 285 -27.84 16.93 -19.05
N ARG A 286 -26.93 16.66 -19.99
CA ARG A 286 -26.61 17.59 -21.12
C ARG A 286 -27.66 17.50 -22.22
#